data_a6602f5f1815f3d5ab81fcc75817f784
#
_entry.id   a6602f5f1815f3d5ab81fcc75817f784
#
_cell.length_a   1.000
_cell.length_b   1.000
_cell.length_c   1.000
_cell.angle_alpha   90.00
_cell.angle_beta   90.00
_cell.angle_gamma   90.00
#
_symmetry.space_group_name_H-M   'P 1'
#
loop_
_entity.id
_entity.type
_entity.pdbx_description
1 polymer ?
#
loop_
_entity_poly.entity_id
_entity_poly.type
_entity_poly.pdbx_seq_one_letter_code
_entity_poly.pdbx_strand_id
1 'polypeptide(L)' 'MPKSGKKIIHFYNNSGKLENIIEFLENIQKKIDYINLNVSVSGTKSIKITIYGSRDLQYLAYDRLRELAERYL' A
#
# COMPACT_ATOMS: atom_id res chain seq x y z
N MET A 1 1.01 25.86 -9.04
CA MET A 1 1.41 25.33 -7.89
C MET A 1 1.39 23.85 -7.88
N PRO A 2 2.47 23.30 -7.98
CA PRO A 2 2.50 21.85 -7.99
C PRO A 2 2.15 21.36 -6.63
N LYS A 3 1.41 20.31 -6.65
CA LYS A 3 1.05 19.74 -5.47
C LYS A 3 1.48 18.37 -5.47
N SER A 4 1.93 17.98 -4.36
CA SER A 4 2.03 16.57 -4.16
C SER A 4 0.62 16.04 -4.20
N GLY A 5 0.33 15.25 -5.15
CA GLY A 5 -0.97 14.64 -5.22
C GLY A 5 -1.10 13.53 -4.20
N LYS A 6 -2.29 12.98 -4.11
CA LYS A 6 -2.47 11.77 -3.31
C LYS A 6 -3.27 10.77 -4.11
N LYS A 7 -3.01 9.49 -3.87
CA LYS A 7 -3.71 8.41 -4.53
C LYS A 7 -4.16 7.42 -3.47
N ILE A 8 -5.41 7.02 -3.54
CA ILE A 8 -5.98 6.07 -2.60
C ILE A 8 -6.14 4.73 -3.32
N ILE A 9 -5.61 3.68 -2.72
CA ILE A 9 -5.65 2.34 -3.29
C ILE A 9 -6.27 1.41 -2.27
N HIS A 10 -7.16 0.56 -2.75
CA HIS A 10 -7.81 -0.43 -1.89
C HIS A 10 -7.33 -1.82 -2.29
N PHE A 11 -6.99 -2.60 -1.29
CA PHE A 11 -6.63 -4.00 -1.48
C PHE A 11 -7.52 -4.86 -0.61
N TYR A 12 -7.70 -6.11 -1.01
CA TYR A 12 -8.47 -7.06 -0.26
C TYR A 12 -7.60 -8.25 0.09
N ASN A 13 -7.71 -8.68 1.34
CA ASN A 13 -6.96 -9.84 1.82
C ASN A 13 -7.82 -11.09 1.58
N ASN A 14 -7.53 -11.78 0.49
CA ASN A 14 -8.32 -12.95 0.11
C ASN A 14 -8.17 -14.10 1.09
N SER A 15 -7.05 -14.16 1.80
CA SER A 15 -6.84 -15.22 2.77
C SER A 15 -7.66 -15.03 4.04
N GLY A 16 -8.02 -13.79 4.35
CA GLY A 16 -8.73 -13.48 5.58
C GLY A 16 -7.87 -13.60 6.83
N LYS A 17 -6.57 -13.81 6.68
CA LYS A 17 -5.67 -13.97 7.81
C LYS A 17 -4.95 -12.68 8.14
N LEU A 18 -4.97 -12.29 9.40
CA LEU A 18 -4.30 -11.08 9.82
C LEU A 18 -2.80 -11.16 9.61
N GLU A 19 -2.22 -12.34 9.74
CA GLU A 19 -0.79 -12.55 9.54
C GLU A 19 -0.34 -12.08 8.16
N ASN A 20 -1.15 -12.33 7.15
CA ASN A 20 -0.82 -11.92 5.78
C ASN A 20 -0.80 -10.40 5.67
N ILE A 21 -1.72 -9.73 6.34
CA ILE A 21 -1.74 -8.27 6.36
C ILE A 21 -0.49 -7.74 7.04
N ILE A 22 -0.09 -8.34 8.15
CA ILE A 22 1.10 -7.90 8.88
C ILE A 22 2.34 -8.03 8.00
N GLU A 23 2.50 -9.16 7.33
CA GLU A 23 3.63 -9.35 6.43
C GLU A 23 3.60 -8.36 5.28
N PHE A 24 2.43 -8.10 4.73
CA PHE A 24 2.26 -7.14 3.66
C PHE A 24 2.74 -5.75 4.13
N LEU A 25 2.28 -5.32 5.30
CA LEU A 25 2.65 -4.01 5.83
C LEU A 25 4.13 -3.90 6.16
N GLU A 26 4.71 -4.96 6.71
CA GLU A 26 6.14 -4.98 7.02
C GLU A 26 6.96 -4.84 5.75
N ASN A 27 6.57 -5.51 4.69
CA ASN A 27 7.27 -5.43 3.42
C ASN A 27 7.11 -4.07 2.76
N ILE A 28 5.96 -3.44 2.94
CA ILE A 28 5.76 -2.09 2.45
C ILE A 28 6.78 -1.15 3.11
N GLN A 29 6.94 -1.26 4.41
CA GLN A 29 7.87 -0.39 5.14
C GLN A 29 9.31 -0.61 4.70
N LYS A 30 9.65 -1.84 4.36
CA LYS A 30 11.01 -2.15 3.94
C LYS A 30 11.31 -1.72 2.52
N LYS A 31 10.33 -1.86 1.63
CA LYS A 31 10.59 -1.68 0.20
C LYS A 31 10.10 -0.34 -0.33
N ILE A 32 9.17 0.29 0.35
CA ILE A 32 8.64 1.57 -0.08
C ILE A 32 8.92 2.60 1.00
N ASP A 33 10.14 3.15 0.96
CA ASP A 33 10.55 4.14 1.95
C ASP A 33 10.83 5.50 1.31
N TYR A 34 10.54 5.63 0.03
CA TYR A 34 10.85 6.83 -0.73
C TYR A 34 9.63 7.74 -0.95
N ILE A 35 8.50 7.37 -0.38
CA ILE A 35 7.27 8.14 -0.55
C ILE A 35 6.46 8.04 0.75
N ASN A 36 5.75 9.10 1.07
CA ASN A 36 4.89 9.08 2.25
C ASN A 36 3.62 8.32 1.96
N LEU A 37 3.22 7.48 2.90
CA LEU A 37 1.97 6.77 2.75
C LEU A 37 1.32 6.53 4.10
N ASN A 38 0.01 6.38 4.07
CA ASN A 38 -0.80 6.03 5.23
C ASN A 38 -1.53 4.74 4.93
N VAL A 39 -1.62 3.89 5.94
CA VAL A 39 -2.30 2.62 5.81
C VAL A 39 -3.42 2.54 6.82
N SER A 40 -4.59 2.13 6.36
CA SER A 40 -5.74 1.93 7.21
C SER A 40 -6.29 0.53 6.94
N VAL A 41 -6.50 -0.24 7.99
CA VAL A 41 -6.97 -1.61 7.86
C VAL A 41 -8.34 -1.72 8.51
N SER A 42 -9.29 -2.31 7.78
CA SER A 42 -10.63 -2.56 8.30
C SER A 42 -10.82 -4.06 8.42
N GLY A 43 -10.88 -4.53 9.66
CA GLY A 43 -11.01 -5.97 9.91
C GLY A 43 -9.80 -6.73 9.40
N THR A 44 -10.04 -7.90 8.83
CA THR A 44 -8.96 -8.71 8.28
C THR A 44 -9.03 -8.80 6.76
N LYS A 45 -9.90 -8.01 6.13
CA LYS A 45 -10.14 -8.15 4.70
C LYS A 45 -9.79 -6.93 3.88
N SER A 46 -10.00 -5.74 4.41
CA SER A 46 -9.86 -4.52 3.62
C SER A 46 -8.67 -3.69 4.08
N ILE A 47 -7.88 -3.25 3.12
CA ILE A 47 -6.73 -2.40 3.39
C ILE A 47 -6.82 -1.19 2.47
N LYS A 48 -6.73 -0.01 3.06
CA LYS A 48 -6.72 1.23 2.30
C LYS A 48 -5.38 1.90 2.46
N ILE A 49 -4.72 2.18 1.35
CA ILE A 49 -3.42 2.82 1.37
C ILE A 49 -3.52 4.15 0.63
N THR A 50 -3.11 5.23 1.30
CA THR A 50 -3.06 6.54 0.68
C THR A 50 -1.60 6.90 0.45
N ILE A 51 -1.25 7.21 -0.78
CA ILE A 51 0.11 7.56 -1.16
C ILE A 51 0.17 9.05 -1.43
N TYR A 52 1.20 9.72 -0.91
CA TYR A 52 1.42 11.15 -1.12
C TYR A 52 2.74 11.36 -1.82
N GLY A 53 2.74 12.18 -2.85
CA GLY A 53 3.99 12.48 -3.54
C GLY A 53 3.78 12.81 -5.00
N SER A 54 4.87 12.88 -5.74
CA SER A 54 4.80 13.17 -7.16
C SER A 54 4.14 12.01 -7.90
N ARG A 55 3.65 12.31 -9.09
CA ARG A 55 2.97 11.31 -9.89
C ARG A 55 3.88 10.12 -10.20
N ASP A 56 5.13 10.41 -10.54
CA ASP A 56 6.08 9.34 -10.88
C ASP A 56 6.32 8.40 -9.71
N LEU A 57 6.49 8.96 -8.51
CA LEU A 57 6.66 8.15 -7.32
C LEU A 57 5.40 7.39 -6.96
N GLN A 58 4.23 7.98 -7.22
CA GLN A 58 2.98 7.29 -6.99
C GLN A 58 2.86 6.05 -7.87
N TYR A 59 3.21 6.16 -9.14
CA TYR A 59 3.17 5.00 -10.04
C TYR A 59 4.13 3.92 -9.58
N LEU A 60 5.33 4.31 -9.20
CA LEU A 60 6.34 3.37 -8.75
C LEU A 60 5.86 2.63 -7.51
N ALA A 61 5.34 3.38 -6.55
CA ALA A 61 4.82 2.80 -5.31
C ALA A 61 3.62 1.90 -5.57
N TYR A 62 2.75 2.30 -6.47
CA TYR A 62 1.58 1.51 -6.81
C TYR A 62 1.97 0.15 -7.38
N ASP A 63 2.93 0.14 -8.31
CA ASP A 63 3.39 -1.12 -8.91
C ASP A 63 3.96 -2.04 -7.84
N ARG A 64 4.75 -1.47 -6.93
CA ARG A 64 5.34 -2.27 -5.86
C ARG A 64 4.29 -2.80 -4.91
N LEU A 65 3.29 -1.97 -4.59
CA LEU A 65 2.20 -2.39 -3.72
C LEU A 65 1.41 -3.53 -4.34
N ARG A 66 1.17 -3.47 -5.65
CA ARG A 66 0.46 -4.55 -6.33
C ARG A 66 1.23 -5.85 -6.28
N GLU A 67 2.53 -5.80 -6.49
CA GLU A 67 3.36 -6.99 -6.41
C GLU A 67 3.30 -7.61 -5.02
N LEU A 68 3.40 -6.77 -4.00
CA LEU A 68 3.34 -7.25 -2.62
C LEU A 68 1.96 -7.81 -2.30
N ALA A 69 0.91 -7.17 -2.78
CA ALA A 69 -0.43 -7.65 -2.54
C ALA A 69 -0.65 -9.02 -3.17
N GLU A 70 -0.14 -9.23 -4.38
CA GLU A 70 -0.26 -10.52 -5.04
C GLU A 70 0.49 -11.61 -4.29
N ARG A 71 1.57 -11.23 -3.63
CA ARG A 71 2.39 -12.20 -2.90
C ARG A 71 1.80 -12.55 -1.53
N TYR A 72 1.27 -11.56 -0.82
CA TYR A 72 0.87 -11.76 0.56
C TYR A 72 -0.65 -11.77 0.78
N LEU A 73 -1.39 -11.14 -0.09
CA LEU A 73 -2.84 -11.06 0.03
C LEU A 73 -3.53 -11.95 -0.99
#